data_319bc5353596ecb137be438599d6d263
#
_entry.id   319bc5353596ecb137be438599d6d263
#
_cell.length_a   1.000
_cell.length_b   1.000
_cell.length_c   1.000
_cell.angle_alpha   90.00
_cell.angle_beta   90.00
_cell.angle_gamma   90.00
#
_symmetry.space_group_name_H-M   'P 1'
#
loop_
_entity.id
_entity.type
_entity.pdbx_description
1 polymer ?
#
loop_
_entity_poly.entity_id
_entity_poly.type
_entity_poly.pdbx_seq_one_letter_code
_entity_poly.pdbx_strand_id
1 'polypeptide(L)'
;MNTYNNPLEERYSSAEMLFNFSPDNKFRNWRKLWIALAEIEKELGLEITDEQIADLKANAENIDYQKAAEYEKRFRHDVMAHVHTYGDAAPAAKGIIHLGATSAFVGDNTDLIQMRDGLLILRKQMVNVIKKLSDFALQYKDMPTLGFTHFQPAQLTTVGKRATLWLQSLILDFEELEFFLETLRFRGVKGTTGTAASFLELFNGDYNKVKTLDKELSKRFGFDKVFGVSGQTYDRKLDAKVTALLSNIAQSAHKFSNDLRLLQNLKEIEEPFEKDQIGSSAMAYKRNPMRSERIGALAKYVMSLNSSSAMVAATQWFERTLDDSANKRLTIPQAFLAVDAILLIWNNIVDGLVVYENRINKHIKEELPFMATEYIIMEEVKAGGDRQEIHEIIRQHSMEASKNVKMEGKENDLLERILKDGRLKMNTSKLADVLDPKNFIGFAPIQTEEFIKTEAQPIIDKYSELIGLKADLKV
;
A
#
# COMPACT_ATOMS: atom_id res chain seq x y z
N MET A 1 -11.60 1.54 31.13
CA MET A 1 -12.22 1.75 29.81
C MET A 1 -13.36 0.76 29.67
N ASN A 2 -14.59 1.25 29.49
CA ASN A 2 -15.81 0.40 29.40
C ASN A 2 -16.58 0.62 28.08
N THR A 3 -15.89 1.13 27.06
CA THR A 3 -16.39 1.29 25.70
C THR A 3 -15.47 0.56 24.73
N TYR A 4 -16.04 0.09 23.61
CA TYR A 4 -15.27 -0.52 22.55
C TYR A 4 -14.42 0.56 21.83
N ASN A 5 -13.14 0.27 21.65
CA ASN A 5 -12.21 1.08 20.86
C ASN A 5 -11.66 0.27 19.68
N ASN A 6 -11.52 0.93 18.54
CA ASN A 6 -11.02 0.25 17.33
C ASN A 6 -9.50 0.00 17.43
N PRO A 7 -9.01 -1.24 17.27
CA PRO A 7 -7.58 -1.55 17.32
C PRO A 7 -6.74 -0.79 16.28
N LEU A 8 -7.30 -0.39 15.13
CA LEU A 8 -6.60 0.44 14.15
C LEU A 8 -6.19 1.79 14.75
N GLU A 9 -7.03 2.38 15.58
CA GLU A 9 -6.79 3.68 16.22
C GLU A 9 -5.74 3.57 17.34
N GLU A 10 -5.91 2.58 18.22
CA GLU A 10 -5.09 2.48 19.42
C GLU A 10 -3.71 1.87 19.16
N ARG A 11 -3.64 0.89 18.25
CA ARG A 11 -2.49 -0.01 18.16
C ARG A 11 -1.67 0.11 16.87
N TYR A 12 -2.28 0.46 15.75
CA TYR A 12 -1.65 0.16 14.46
C TYR A 12 -1.37 1.38 13.60
N SER A 13 -2.33 2.30 13.46
CA SER A 13 -2.22 3.40 12.51
C SER A 13 -1.38 4.57 13.02
N SER A 14 -0.81 5.33 12.09
CA SER A 14 -0.06 6.56 12.38
C SER A 14 -0.96 7.67 12.93
N ALA A 15 -0.38 8.57 13.70
CA ALA A 15 -1.07 9.77 14.16
C ALA A 15 -1.51 10.67 12.99
N GLU A 16 -0.72 10.71 11.91
CA GLU A 16 -0.99 11.51 10.72
C GLU A 16 -2.26 11.00 9.99
N MET A 17 -2.37 9.68 9.79
CA MET A 17 -3.56 9.10 9.15
C MET A 17 -4.79 9.17 10.06
N LEU A 18 -4.64 8.97 11.37
CA LEU A 18 -5.71 9.12 12.34
C LEU A 18 -6.26 10.55 12.35
N PHE A 19 -5.38 11.55 12.32
CA PHE A 19 -5.81 12.95 12.22
C PHE A 19 -6.54 13.22 10.91
N ASN A 20 -6.05 12.69 9.78
CA ASN A 20 -6.67 12.88 8.47
C ASN A 20 -8.15 12.51 8.46
N PHE A 21 -8.53 11.41 9.11
CA PHE A 21 -9.92 10.94 9.19
C PHE A 21 -10.63 11.32 10.50
N SER A 22 -10.03 12.16 11.33
CA SER A 22 -10.64 12.61 12.59
C SER A 22 -11.84 13.51 12.36
N PRO A 23 -12.80 13.55 13.31
CA PRO A 23 -13.87 14.53 13.30
C PRO A 23 -13.35 15.97 13.25
N ASP A 24 -12.26 16.25 13.93
CA ASP A 24 -11.63 17.58 13.98
C ASP A 24 -11.21 18.04 12.58
N ASN A 25 -10.44 17.24 11.84
CA ASN A 25 -10.06 17.56 10.46
C ASN A 25 -11.26 17.65 9.53
N LYS A 26 -12.25 16.75 9.68
CA LYS A 26 -13.48 16.76 8.90
C LYS A 26 -14.23 18.08 9.03
N PHE A 27 -14.52 18.52 10.25
CA PHE A 27 -15.33 19.70 10.48
C PHE A 27 -14.57 21.01 10.23
N ARG A 28 -13.25 21.03 10.40
CA ARG A 28 -12.39 22.13 9.94
C ARG A 28 -12.45 22.27 8.41
N ASN A 29 -12.44 21.18 7.66
CA ASN A 29 -12.63 21.24 6.22
C ASN A 29 -14.02 21.75 5.82
N TRP A 30 -15.07 21.40 6.55
CA TRP A 30 -16.40 21.99 6.32
C TRP A 30 -16.38 23.50 6.46
N ARG A 31 -15.76 24.04 7.51
CA ARG A 31 -15.63 25.46 7.72
C ARG A 31 -14.81 26.15 6.63
N LYS A 32 -13.69 25.57 6.23
CA LYS A 32 -12.89 26.05 5.10
C LYS A 32 -13.71 26.09 3.80
N LEU A 33 -14.51 25.07 3.54
CA LEU A 33 -15.40 25.03 2.38
C LEU A 33 -16.45 26.13 2.41
N TRP A 34 -17.10 26.39 3.54
CA TRP A 34 -18.06 27.49 3.68
C TRP A 34 -17.43 28.88 3.55
N ILE A 35 -16.23 29.07 4.11
CA ILE A 35 -15.48 30.31 3.93
C ILE A 35 -15.15 30.53 2.46
N ALA A 36 -14.57 29.55 1.81
CA ALA A 36 -14.19 29.64 0.40
C ALA A 36 -15.41 29.87 -0.50
N LEU A 37 -16.54 29.21 -0.21
CA LEU A 37 -17.79 29.43 -0.91
C LEU A 37 -18.24 30.90 -0.81
N ALA A 38 -18.35 31.45 0.39
CA ALA A 38 -18.76 32.82 0.65
C ALA A 38 -17.81 33.85 0.01
N GLU A 39 -16.51 33.63 0.07
CA GLU A 39 -15.52 34.49 -0.57
C GLU A 39 -15.71 34.56 -2.10
N ILE A 40 -15.83 33.40 -2.76
CA ILE A 40 -15.98 33.34 -4.21
C ILE A 40 -17.37 33.90 -4.63
N GLU A 41 -18.42 33.60 -3.89
CA GLU A 41 -19.75 34.15 -4.11
C GLU A 41 -19.72 35.67 -4.04
N LYS A 42 -19.03 36.29 -3.10
CA LYS A 42 -18.79 37.71 -3.02
C LYS A 42 -18.02 38.24 -4.23
N GLU A 43 -16.90 37.61 -4.58
CA GLU A 43 -16.06 37.95 -5.74
C GLU A 43 -16.89 37.96 -7.05
N LEU A 44 -17.90 37.08 -7.13
CA LEU A 44 -18.81 36.96 -8.26
C LEU A 44 -20.02 37.92 -8.18
N GLY A 45 -20.12 38.74 -7.14
CA GLY A 45 -21.08 39.85 -7.03
C GLY A 45 -22.31 39.55 -6.20
N LEU A 46 -22.32 38.55 -5.33
CA LEU A 46 -23.38 38.44 -4.32
C LEU A 46 -23.13 39.44 -3.18
N GLU A 47 -24.21 39.88 -2.54
CA GLU A 47 -24.19 40.85 -1.44
C GLU A 47 -23.71 40.20 -0.13
N ILE A 48 -22.42 39.86 -0.08
CA ILE A 48 -21.71 39.33 1.10
C ILE A 48 -20.72 40.38 1.56
N THR A 49 -20.76 40.77 2.85
CA THR A 49 -19.89 41.80 3.40
C THR A 49 -18.53 41.31 3.82
N ASP A 50 -17.53 42.21 3.93
CA ASP A 50 -16.20 41.87 4.48
C ASP A 50 -16.31 41.49 5.93
N GLU A 51 -17.21 42.08 6.70
CA GLU A 51 -17.48 41.74 8.10
C GLU A 51 -17.94 40.27 8.24
N GLN A 52 -18.85 39.82 7.39
CA GLN A 52 -19.34 38.43 7.39
C GLN A 52 -18.23 37.46 7.10
N ILE A 53 -17.39 37.74 6.11
CA ILE A 53 -16.22 36.86 5.81
C ILE A 53 -15.20 36.87 6.94
N ALA A 54 -14.93 38.03 7.53
CA ALA A 54 -14.01 38.17 8.67
C ALA A 54 -14.51 37.38 9.89
N ASP A 55 -15.82 37.43 10.17
CA ASP A 55 -16.43 36.68 11.27
C ASP A 55 -16.33 35.16 11.06
N LEU A 56 -16.60 34.66 9.84
CA LEU A 56 -16.36 33.26 9.49
C LEU A 56 -14.91 32.84 9.75
N LYS A 57 -13.94 33.60 9.24
CA LYS A 57 -12.51 33.31 9.40
C LYS A 57 -12.06 33.29 10.86
N ALA A 58 -12.49 34.28 11.62
CA ALA A 58 -12.14 34.39 13.04
C ALA A 58 -12.65 33.19 13.86
N ASN A 59 -13.75 32.57 13.44
CA ASN A 59 -14.38 31.45 14.13
C ASN A 59 -14.19 30.10 13.42
N ALA A 60 -13.29 30.01 12.44
CA ALA A 60 -13.06 28.79 11.66
C ALA A 60 -12.66 27.58 12.52
N GLU A 61 -11.81 27.82 13.54
CA GLU A 61 -11.29 26.81 14.44
C GLU A 61 -12.10 26.64 15.73
N ASN A 62 -13.09 27.52 15.97
CA ASN A 62 -13.93 27.50 17.17
C ASN A 62 -15.13 26.56 16.96
N ILE A 63 -14.91 25.24 17.12
CA ILE A 63 -15.93 24.20 16.93
C ILE A 63 -16.44 23.73 18.29
N ASP A 64 -17.67 24.08 18.63
CA ASP A 64 -18.36 23.60 19.82
C ASP A 64 -19.04 22.24 19.51
N TYR A 65 -18.35 21.14 19.81
CA TYR A 65 -18.84 19.79 19.58
C TYR A 65 -20.06 19.42 20.43
N GLN A 66 -20.13 19.96 21.65
CA GLN A 66 -21.27 19.69 22.53
C GLN A 66 -22.54 20.32 21.95
N LYS A 67 -22.45 21.57 21.53
CA LYS A 67 -23.56 22.29 20.90
C LYS A 67 -23.95 21.68 19.56
N ALA A 68 -22.98 21.23 18.77
CA ALA A 68 -23.25 20.51 17.53
C ALA A 68 -24.04 19.22 17.79
N ALA A 69 -23.67 18.43 18.80
CA ALA A 69 -24.39 17.24 19.18
C ALA A 69 -25.83 17.53 19.68
N GLU A 70 -26.03 18.62 20.41
CA GLU A 70 -27.39 19.08 20.84
C GLU A 70 -28.27 19.44 19.62
N TYR A 71 -27.71 20.19 18.67
CA TYR A 71 -28.42 20.52 17.42
C TYR A 71 -28.69 19.27 16.59
N GLU A 72 -27.74 18.34 16.45
CA GLU A 72 -27.94 17.12 15.69
C GLU A 72 -29.02 16.24 16.31
N LYS A 73 -29.05 16.12 17.64
CA LYS A 73 -30.13 15.43 18.36
C LYS A 73 -31.51 16.02 18.07
N ARG A 74 -31.58 17.36 17.93
CA ARG A 74 -32.82 18.08 17.65
C ARG A 74 -33.23 17.98 16.17
N PHE A 75 -32.30 18.21 15.25
CA PHE A 75 -32.60 18.32 13.83
C PHE A 75 -32.49 16.99 13.09
N ARG A 76 -31.84 15.98 13.69
CA ARG A 76 -31.52 14.70 13.05
C ARG A 76 -30.74 14.84 11.74
N HIS A 77 -29.88 15.86 11.69
CA HIS A 77 -29.13 16.23 10.50
C HIS A 77 -27.78 16.86 10.89
N ASP A 78 -26.67 16.16 10.61
CA ASP A 78 -25.30 16.54 11.00
C ASP A 78 -24.87 17.88 10.37
N VAL A 79 -25.04 18.07 9.06
CA VAL A 79 -24.58 19.28 8.37
C VAL A 79 -25.35 20.51 8.90
N MET A 80 -26.67 20.41 9.08
CA MET A 80 -27.46 21.53 9.61
C MET A 80 -27.08 21.83 11.06
N ALA A 81 -26.75 20.82 11.86
CA ALA A 81 -26.24 21.04 13.21
C ALA A 81 -24.97 21.90 13.20
N HIS A 82 -24.01 21.60 12.31
CA HIS A 82 -22.80 22.37 12.15
C HIS A 82 -23.00 23.74 11.51
N VAL A 83 -23.97 23.93 10.61
CA VAL A 83 -24.37 25.26 10.10
C VAL A 83 -24.83 26.16 11.24
N HIS A 84 -25.75 25.64 12.09
CA HIS A 84 -26.23 26.40 13.26
C HIS A 84 -25.13 26.67 14.29
N THR A 85 -24.31 25.68 14.60
CA THR A 85 -23.17 25.84 15.53
C THR A 85 -22.19 26.90 15.03
N TYR A 86 -21.94 26.92 13.71
CA TYR A 86 -21.08 27.93 13.11
C TYR A 86 -21.72 29.31 13.11
N GLY A 87 -23.01 29.40 12.79
CA GLY A 87 -23.76 30.65 12.85
C GLY A 87 -23.89 31.25 14.26
N ASP A 88 -23.85 30.41 15.30
CA ASP A 88 -23.79 30.90 16.67
C ASP A 88 -22.41 31.42 17.07
N ALA A 89 -21.33 30.84 16.51
CA ALA A 89 -19.97 31.32 16.69
C ALA A 89 -19.65 32.54 15.83
N ALA A 90 -20.29 32.67 14.66
CA ALA A 90 -20.11 33.77 13.70
C ALA A 90 -21.48 34.42 13.37
N PRO A 91 -22.05 35.19 14.30
CA PRO A 91 -23.42 35.70 14.18
C PRO A 91 -23.63 36.68 13.01
N ALA A 92 -22.64 37.48 12.64
CA ALA A 92 -22.73 38.38 11.49
C ALA A 92 -22.87 37.61 10.17
N ALA A 93 -22.32 36.44 10.08
CA ALA A 93 -22.32 35.61 8.88
C ALA A 93 -23.42 34.52 8.87
N LYS A 94 -24.23 34.40 9.91
CA LYS A 94 -25.23 33.32 10.07
C LYS A 94 -26.12 33.13 8.85
N GLY A 95 -26.51 34.21 8.17
CA GLY A 95 -27.40 34.19 7.04
C GLY A 95 -26.77 33.73 5.73
N ILE A 96 -25.45 33.69 5.64
CA ILE A 96 -24.73 33.32 4.41
C ILE A 96 -24.02 31.98 4.47
N ILE A 97 -24.00 31.30 5.62
CA ILE A 97 -23.41 30.00 5.73
C ILE A 97 -24.22 29.00 4.90
N HIS A 98 -23.52 28.23 4.03
CA HIS A 98 -24.14 27.18 3.22
C HIS A 98 -25.09 27.71 2.13
N LEU A 99 -24.89 28.95 1.65
CA LEU A 99 -25.75 29.57 0.67
C LEU A 99 -25.74 28.80 -0.67
N GLY A 100 -26.89 28.49 -1.22
CA GLY A 100 -27.05 27.69 -2.45
C GLY A 100 -26.63 26.22 -2.34
N ALA A 101 -25.97 25.81 -1.24
CA ALA A 101 -25.40 24.50 -1.11
C ALA A 101 -26.38 23.46 -0.58
N THR A 102 -26.06 22.18 -0.81
CA THR A 102 -26.68 21.02 -0.19
C THR A 102 -25.67 20.32 0.72
N SER A 103 -26.13 19.43 1.60
CA SER A 103 -25.28 18.72 2.56
C SER A 103 -24.08 18.01 1.91
N ALA A 104 -24.26 17.45 0.71
CA ALA A 104 -23.17 16.81 -0.03
C ALA A 104 -22.07 17.79 -0.47
N PHE A 105 -22.31 19.10 -0.43
CA PHE A 105 -21.28 20.10 -0.72
C PHE A 105 -20.10 19.95 0.26
N VAL A 106 -20.37 20.01 1.55
CA VAL A 106 -19.30 19.85 2.55
C VAL A 106 -18.91 18.39 2.75
N GLY A 107 -19.87 17.47 2.75
CA GLY A 107 -19.60 16.04 2.98
C GLY A 107 -18.70 15.46 1.90
N ASP A 108 -19.13 15.51 0.66
CA ASP A 108 -18.43 14.88 -0.46
C ASP A 108 -17.10 15.57 -0.84
N ASN A 109 -17.06 16.91 -0.81
CA ASN A 109 -15.80 17.61 -1.07
C ASN A 109 -14.77 17.34 0.03
N THR A 110 -15.18 17.22 1.30
CA THR A 110 -14.28 16.83 2.39
C THR A 110 -13.80 15.39 2.24
N ASP A 111 -14.66 14.46 1.87
CA ASP A 111 -14.26 13.07 1.62
C ASP A 111 -13.16 13.00 0.53
N LEU A 112 -13.29 13.79 -0.55
CA LEU A 112 -12.29 13.87 -1.62
C LEU A 112 -10.96 14.47 -1.12
N ILE A 113 -11.01 15.51 -0.27
CA ILE A 113 -9.82 16.09 0.36
C ILE A 113 -9.13 15.03 1.24
N GLN A 114 -9.88 14.35 2.11
CA GLN A 114 -9.33 13.33 3.00
C GLN A 114 -8.78 12.12 2.24
N MET A 115 -9.41 11.69 1.15
CA MET A 115 -8.88 10.63 0.28
C MET A 115 -7.56 11.05 -0.37
N ARG A 116 -7.48 12.25 -0.95
CA ARG A 116 -6.24 12.79 -1.51
C ARG A 116 -5.13 12.83 -0.47
N ASP A 117 -5.40 13.44 0.66
CA ASP A 117 -4.40 13.63 1.72
C ASP A 117 -3.97 12.28 2.32
N GLY A 118 -4.89 11.33 2.48
CA GLY A 118 -4.59 9.95 2.84
C GLY A 118 -3.68 9.26 1.82
N LEU A 119 -3.94 9.41 0.52
CA LEU A 119 -3.07 8.85 -0.53
C LEU A 119 -1.69 9.50 -0.52
N LEU A 120 -1.56 10.79 -0.21
CA LEU A 120 -0.27 11.47 -0.08
C LEU A 120 0.55 10.91 1.11
N ILE A 121 -0.11 10.58 2.22
CA ILE A 121 0.52 9.91 3.36
C ILE A 121 1.03 8.52 2.94
N LEU A 122 0.19 7.73 2.25
CA LEU A 122 0.58 6.40 1.76
C LEU A 122 1.70 6.48 0.73
N ARG A 123 1.70 7.48 -0.17
CA ARG A 123 2.77 7.73 -1.13
C ARG A 123 4.13 7.88 -0.43
N LYS A 124 4.18 8.71 0.62
CA LYS A 124 5.39 8.90 1.43
C LYS A 124 5.89 7.57 2.01
N GLN A 125 5.00 6.75 2.54
CA GLN A 125 5.36 5.45 3.10
C GLN A 125 5.84 4.47 2.02
N MET A 126 5.17 4.40 0.86
CA MET A 126 5.55 3.54 -0.25
C MET A 126 6.92 3.91 -0.82
N VAL A 127 7.22 5.20 -0.99
CA VAL A 127 8.55 5.67 -1.43
C VAL A 127 9.67 5.18 -0.49
N ASN A 128 9.42 5.18 0.82
CA ASN A 128 10.38 4.69 1.80
C ASN A 128 10.55 3.17 1.75
N VAL A 129 9.48 2.39 1.53
CA VAL A 129 9.60 0.93 1.30
C VAL A 129 10.37 0.65 0.02
N ILE A 130 10.05 1.37 -1.09
CA ILE A 130 10.75 1.25 -2.37
C ILE A 130 12.25 1.52 -2.19
N LYS A 131 12.62 2.60 -1.51
CA LYS A 131 14.03 2.94 -1.24
C LYS A 131 14.75 1.85 -0.45
N LYS A 132 14.19 1.41 0.66
CA LYS A 132 14.80 0.39 1.54
C LYS A 132 14.91 -0.97 0.85
N LEU A 133 13.88 -1.40 0.13
CA LEU A 133 13.93 -2.65 -0.65
C LEU A 133 14.95 -2.56 -1.79
N SER A 134 15.11 -1.40 -2.43
CA SER A 134 16.12 -1.17 -3.46
C SER A 134 17.52 -1.31 -2.88
N ASP A 135 17.78 -0.70 -1.73
CA ASP A 135 19.08 -0.82 -1.05
C ASP A 135 19.38 -2.27 -0.67
N PHE A 136 18.40 -2.98 -0.09
CA PHE A 136 18.51 -4.40 0.24
C PHE A 136 18.78 -5.25 -1.01
N ALA A 137 18.05 -5.01 -2.10
CA ALA A 137 18.23 -5.75 -3.34
C ALA A 137 19.65 -5.55 -3.93
N LEU A 138 20.15 -4.33 -3.93
CA LEU A 138 21.50 -4.03 -4.39
C LEU A 138 22.58 -4.63 -3.48
N GLN A 139 22.39 -4.59 -2.17
CA GLN A 139 23.31 -5.20 -1.20
C GLN A 139 23.50 -6.69 -1.43
N TYR A 140 22.44 -7.41 -1.75
CA TYR A 140 22.43 -8.87 -1.91
C TYR A 140 22.24 -9.34 -3.37
N LYS A 141 22.52 -8.49 -4.35
CA LYS A 141 22.35 -8.80 -5.79
C LYS A 141 23.17 -9.98 -6.25
N ASP A 142 24.37 -10.16 -5.68
CA ASP A 142 25.33 -11.19 -6.06
C ASP A 142 25.26 -12.44 -5.15
N MET A 143 24.40 -12.44 -4.13
CA MET A 143 24.30 -13.54 -3.16
C MET A 143 23.38 -14.65 -3.68
N PRO A 144 23.92 -15.84 -4.03
CA PRO A 144 23.11 -16.97 -4.48
C PRO A 144 22.16 -17.46 -3.39
N THR A 145 20.98 -17.90 -3.80
CA THR A 145 20.00 -18.60 -2.95
C THR A 145 19.19 -19.57 -3.80
N LEU A 146 18.56 -20.56 -3.17
CA LEU A 146 17.66 -21.47 -3.86
C LEU A 146 16.42 -20.70 -4.38
N GLY A 147 16.13 -20.85 -5.67
CA GLY A 147 14.84 -20.47 -6.24
C GLY A 147 13.83 -21.59 -6.07
N PHE A 148 12.59 -21.24 -5.75
CA PHE A 148 11.52 -22.21 -5.55
C PHE A 148 10.40 -22.01 -6.57
N THR A 149 9.98 -23.11 -7.21
CA THR A 149 8.71 -23.21 -7.94
C THR A 149 7.89 -24.31 -7.31
N HIS A 150 6.59 -24.12 -7.15
CA HIS A 150 5.72 -25.04 -6.41
C HIS A 150 6.25 -25.37 -4.98
N PHE A 151 7.01 -24.44 -4.42
CA PHE A 151 7.74 -24.57 -3.16
C PHE A 151 8.72 -25.77 -3.15
N GLN A 152 9.20 -26.17 -4.33
CA GLN A 152 10.30 -27.13 -4.49
C GLN A 152 11.54 -26.40 -5.01
N PRO A 153 12.75 -26.81 -4.58
CA PRO A 153 13.99 -26.30 -5.15
C PRO A 153 14.00 -26.43 -6.67
N ALA A 154 14.29 -25.36 -7.36
CA ALA A 154 14.39 -25.35 -8.82
C ALA A 154 15.81 -24.96 -9.26
N GLN A 155 16.01 -23.74 -9.75
CA GLN A 155 17.33 -23.23 -10.06
C GLN A 155 17.76 -22.19 -9.02
N LEU A 156 19.04 -21.83 -8.98
CA LEU A 156 19.49 -20.74 -8.13
C LEU A 156 19.01 -19.38 -8.70
N THR A 157 18.81 -18.47 -7.79
CA THR A 157 18.63 -17.05 -8.03
C THR A 157 19.54 -16.29 -7.05
N THR A 158 19.33 -14.98 -6.86
CA THR A 158 19.99 -14.26 -5.76
C THR A 158 18.97 -13.69 -4.78
N VAL A 159 19.41 -13.44 -3.55
CA VAL A 159 18.60 -12.79 -2.51
C VAL A 159 18.12 -11.44 -3.01
N GLY A 160 18.99 -10.65 -3.66
CA GLY A 160 18.63 -9.36 -4.24
C GLY A 160 17.61 -9.47 -5.36
N LYS A 161 17.77 -10.44 -6.28
CA LYS A 161 16.79 -10.67 -7.35
C LYS A 161 15.42 -11.06 -6.81
N ARG A 162 15.35 -11.86 -5.73
CA ARG A 162 14.08 -12.14 -5.04
C ARG A 162 13.42 -10.88 -4.51
N ALA A 163 14.19 -9.98 -3.91
CA ALA A 163 13.67 -8.71 -3.39
C ALA A 163 13.09 -7.82 -4.50
N THR A 164 13.63 -7.86 -5.73
CA THR A 164 13.05 -7.11 -6.85
C THR A 164 11.66 -7.60 -7.24
N LEU A 165 11.28 -8.85 -6.95
CA LEU A 165 9.93 -9.34 -7.20
C LEU A 165 8.90 -8.67 -6.26
N TRP A 166 9.28 -8.45 -4.99
CA TRP A 166 8.44 -7.70 -4.04
C TRP A 166 8.34 -6.22 -4.43
N LEU A 167 9.48 -5.66 -4.84
CA LEU A 167 9.58 -4.27 -5.26
C LEU A 167 8.75 -4.00 -6.52
N GLN A 168 8.78 -4.90 -7.51
CA GLN A 168 7.98 -4.79 -8.73
C GLN A 168 6.48 -4.70 -8.42
N SER A 169 5.96 -5.56 -7.54
CA SER A 169 4.55 -5.50 -7.15
C SER A 169 4.20 -4.15 -6.53
N LEU A 170 5.06 -3.63 -5.65
CA LEU A 170 4.82 -2.34 -4.99
C LEU A 170 4.93 -1.16 -5.97
N ILE A 171 5.81 -1.23 -6.97
CA ILE A 171 5.93 -0.19 -8.01
C ILE A 171 4.66 -0.13 -8.86
N LEU A 172 4.10 -1.28 -9.26
CA LEU A 172 2.81 -1.32 -9.97
C LEU A 172 1.69 -0.64 -9.18
N ASP A 173 1.62 -0.89 -7.88
CA ASP A 173 0.65 -0.22 -7.00
C ASP A 173 0.93 1.28 -6.86
N PHE A 174 2.21 1.67 -6.85
CA PHE A 174 2.63 3.07 -6.78
C PHE A 174 2.23 3.85 -8.03
N GLU A 175 2.39 3.27 -9.20
CA GLU A 175 1.95 3.85 -10.48
C GLU A 175 0.43 4.05 -10.50
N GLU A 176 -0.33 3.08 -10.00
CA GLU A 176 -1.78 3.20 -9.88
C GLU A 176 -2.18 4.31 -8.90
N LEU A 177 -1.46 4.46 -7.78
CA LEU A 177 -1.67 5.55 -6.81
C LEU A 177 -1.41 6.92 -7.46
N GLU A 178 -0.31 7.09 -8.18
CA GLU A 178 0.01 8.33 -8.87
C GLU A 178 -1.05 8.68 -9.92
N PHE A 179 -1.47 7.70 -10.72
CA PHE A 179 -2.54 7.88 -11.69
C PHE A 179 -3.87 8.27 -11.04
N PHE A 180 -4.19 7.67 -9.89
CA PHE A 180 -5.39 8.02 -9.13
C PHE A 180 -5.34 9.47 -8.65
N LEU A 181 -4.21 9.90 -8.07
CA LEU A 181 -4.00 11.29 -7.62
C LEU A 181 -4.10 12.29 -8.78
N GLU A 182 -3.50 11.99 -9.92
CA GLU A 182 -3.54 12.85 -11.12
C GLU A 182 -4.96 12.99 -11.69
N THR A 183 -5.75 11.92 -11.60
CA THR A 183 -7.10 11.89 -12.19
C THR A 183 -8.22 12.24 -11.21
N LEU A 184 -7.89 12.41 -9.93
CA LEU A 184 -8.85 12.76 -8.89
C LEU A 184 -9.49 14.12 -9.18
N ARG A 185 -10.81 14.18 -9.01
CA ARG A 185 -11.62 15.35 -9.32
C ARG A 185 -12.35 15.84 -8.09
N PHE A 186 -12.51 17.13 -7.97
CA PHE A 186 -13.35 17.74 -6.94
C PHE A 186 -14.83 17.66 -7.33
N ARG A 187 -15.73 17.52 -6.36
CA ARG A 187 -17.16 17.53 -6.67
C ARG A 187 -17.65 18.94 -7.02
N GLY A 188 -17.19 19.93 -6.27
CA GLY A 188 -17.56 21.33 -6.47
C GLY A 188 -18.99 21.65 -6.03
N VAL A 189 -19.61 22.62 -6.72
CA VAL A 189 -20.93 23.18 -6.43
C VAL A 189 -21.99 22.66 -7.41
N LYS A 190 -22.51 21.45 -7.15
CA LYS A 190 -23.44 20.76 -8.05
C LYS A 190 -24.94 20.83 -7.64
N GLY A 191 -25.22 21.19 -6.39
CA GLY A 191 -26.60 21.27 -5.88
C GLY A 191 -27.23 19.89 -5.59
N THR A 192 -28.54 19.89 -5.38
CA THR A 192 -29.31 18.74 -4.89
C THR A 192 -29.38 17.58 -5.87
N THR A 193 -29.48 17.85 -7.15
CA THR A 193 -29.58 16.83 -8.22
C THR A 193 -28.44 16.92 -9.24
N GLY A 194 -27.39 17.67 -8.94
CA GLY A 194 -26.24 17.83 -9.85
C GLY A 194 -26.41 18.93 -10.90
N THR A 195 -27.52 19.64 -10.92
CA THR A 195 -27.85 20.68 -11.92
C THR A 195 -27.36 22.07 -11.54
N ALA A 196 -26.86 22.26 -10.33
CA ALA A 196 -26.49 23.55 -9.72
C ALA A 196 -27.62 24.61 -9.76
N ALA A 197 -28.87 24.16 -9.77
CA ALA A 197 -30.04 25.04 -9.95
C ALA A 197 -30.09 26.17 -8.91
N SER A 198 -29.87 25.90 -7.63
CA SER A 198 -29.87 26.92 -6.56
C SER A 198 -28.78 27.97 -6.76
N PHE A 199 -27.59 27.57 -7.20
CA PHE A 199 -26.51 28.51 -7.53
C PHE A 199 -26.83 29.34 -8.77
N LEU A 200 -27.45 28.71 -9.77
CA LEU A 200 -27.87 29.42 -10.97
C LEU A 200 -28.93 30.50 -10.65
N GLU A 201 -29.85 30.21 -9.73
CA GLU A 201 -30.82 31.17 -9.23
C GLU A 201 -30.17 32.33 -8.49
N LEU A 202 -29.20 32.06 -7.59
CA LEU A 202 -28.43 33.09 -6.88
C LEU A 202 -27.72 34.07 -7.83
N PHE A 203 -27.27 33.61 -8.99
CA PHE A 203 -26.63 34.42 -10.02
C PHE A 203 -27.56 34.86 -11.14
N ASN A 204 -28.87 34.89 -10.93
CA ASN A 204 -29.87 35.33 -11.88
C ASN A 204 -29.75 34.65 -13.27
N GLY A 205 -29.45 33.39 -13.30
CA GLY A 205 -29.30 32.59 -14.52
C GLY A 205 -27.94 32.69 -15.20
N ASP A 206 -26.96 33.35 -14.59
CA ASP A 206 -25.61 33.47 -15.16
C ASP A 206 -24.81 32.16 -14.96
N TYR A 207 -24.87 31.31 -15.98
CA TYR A 207 -24.14 30.04 -16.02
C TYR A 207 -22.62 30.21 -15.93
N ASN A 208 -22.04 31.27 -16.46
CA ASN A 208 -20.61 31.50 -16.43
C ASN A 208 -20.12 31.78 -15.03
N LYS A 209 -20.87 32.50 -14.20
CA LYS A 209 -20.55 32.69 -12.77
C LYS A 209 -20.59 31.40 -12.03
N VAL A 210 -21.57 30.52 -12.21
CA VAL A 210 -21.65 29.22 -11.57
C VAL A 210 -20.46 28.33 -11.98
N LYS A 211 -20.09 28.34 -13.24
CA LYS A 211 -18.93 27.60 -13.74
C LYS A 211 -17.62 28.14 -13.17
N THR A 212 -17.50 29.44 -13.00
CA THR A 212 -16.34 30.09 -12.36
C THR A 212 -16.27 29.72 -10.89
N LEU A 213 -17.38 29.78 -10.16
CA LEU A 213 -17.47 29.37 -8.77
C LEU A 213 -16.94 27.91 -8.57
N ASP A 214 -17.43 27.00 -9.40
CA ASP A 214 -17.03 25.59 -9.37
C ASP A 214 -15.52 25.40 -9.57
N LYS A 215 -14.94 26.10 -10.54
CA LYS A 215 -13.52 26.05 -10.89
C LYS A 215 -12.63 26.70 -9.84
N GLU A 216 -12.97 27.89 -9.38
CA GLU A 216 -12.15 28.60 -8.38
C GLU A 216 -12.20 27.91 -7.03
N LEU A 217 -13.34 27.33 -6.63
CA LEU A 217 -13.43 26.51 -5.43
C LEU A 217 -12.52 25.28 -5.53
N SER A 218 -12.55 24.56 -6.66
CA SER A 218 -11.70 23.40 -6.90
C SER A 218 -10.21 23.74 -6.73
N LYS A 219 -9.76 24.83 -7.34
CA LYS A 219 -8.37 25.30 -7.25
C LYS A 219 -7.95 25.66 -5.83
N ARG A 220 -8.82 26.33 -5.05
CA ARG A 220 -8.52 26.70 -3.65
C ARG A 220 -8.26 25.50 -2.76
N PHE A 221 -8.81 24.32 -3.12
CA PHE A 221 -8.57 23.06 -2.42
C PHE A 221 -7.51 22.18 -3.09
N GLY A 222 -6.79 22.70 -4.08
CA GLY A 222 -5.68 22.00 -4.73
C GLY A 222 -6.11 20.88 -5.68
N PHE A 223 -7.27 21.02 -6.32
CA PHE A 223 -7.74 20.10 -7.36
C PHE A 223 -7.75 20.79 -8.70
N ASP A 224 -7.00 20.24 -9.66
CA ASP A 224 -6.94 20.78 -11.03
C ASP A 224 -8.21 20.48 -11.85
N LYS A 225 -8.95 19.46 -11.44
CA LYS A 225 -10.12 18.95 -12.17
C LYS A 225 -11.36 18.93 -11.26
N VAL A 226 -12.50 19.24 -11.85
CA VAL A 226 -13.82 19.12 -11.22
C VAL A 226 -14.66 18.11 -12.01
N PHE A 227 -15.58 17.41 -11.37
CA PHE A 227 -16.53 16.56 -12.10
C PHE A 227 -17.41 17.42 -13.02
N GLY A 228 -17.46 17.07 -14.31
CA GLY A 228 -18.31 17.74 -15.27
C GLY A 228 -19.80 17.53 -15.00
N VAL A 229 -20.16 16.35 -14.50
CA VAL A 229 -21.51 15.96 -14.07
C VAL A 229 -21.45 15.20 -12.76
N SER A 230 -22.50 15.29 -11.96
CA SER A 230 -22.72 14.44 -10.78
C SER A 230 -24.22 14.35 -10.50
N GLY A 231 -24.63 13.45 -9.63
CA GLY A 231 -25.90 13.55 -8.92
C GLY A 231 -25.80 14.52 -7.75
N GLN A 232 -26.52 14.27 -6.68
CA GLN A 232 -26.33 14.98 -5.42
C GLN A 232 -24.93 14.75 -4.86
N THR A 233 -24.36 13.58 -5.11
CA THR A 233 -23.02 13.16 -4.69
C THR A 233 -22.10 12.96 -5.91
N TYR A 234 -20.79 12.90 -5.70
CA TYR A 234 -19.91 12.32 -6.73
C TYR A 234 -20.25 10.84 -6.91
N ASP A 235 -19.91 10.28 -8.07
CA ASP A 235 -20.18 8.88 -8.38
C ASP A 235 -19.44 7.96 -7.39
N ARG A 236 -20.19 7.12 -6.65
CA ARG A 236 -19.62 6.17 -5.67
C ARG A 236 -18.70 5.09 -6.29
N LYS A 237 -18.63 5.05 -7.62
CA LYS A 237 -17.60 4.33 -8.34
C LYS A 237 -16.18 4.75 -7.91
N LEU A 238 -16.01 6.03 -7.50
CA LEU A 238 -14.73 6.51 -6.99
C LEU A 238 -14.36 5.85 -5.68
N ASP A 239 -15.32 5.64 -4.77
CA ASP A 239 -15.10 4.92 -3.50
C ASP A 239 -14.64 3.48 -3.76
N ALA A 240 -15.28 2.80 -4.73
CA ALA A 240 -14.87 1.46 -5.15
C ALA A 240 -13.47 1.45 -5.77
N LYS A 241 -13.09 2.46 -6.54
CA LYS A 241 -11.75 2.57 -7.14
C LYS A 241 -10.67 2.81 -6.10
N VAL A 242 -10.88 3.70 -5.13
CA VAL A 242 -9.87 3.95 -4.09
C VAL A 242 -9.71 2.73 -3.18
N THR A 243 -10.80 2.05 -2.81
CA THR A 243 -10.69 0.83 -2.01
C THR A 243 -10.07 -0.33 -2.78
N ALA A 244 -10.21 -0.40 -4.11
CA ALA A 244 -9.51 -1.35 -4.97
C ALA A 244 -8.00 -1.09 -4.99
N LEU A 245 -7.58 0.17 -5.15
CA LEU A 245 -6.17 0.57 -5.03
C LEU A 245 -5.58 0.19 -3.67
N LEU A 246 -6.29 0.50 -2.57
CA LEU A 246 -5.86 0.12 -1.22
C LEU A 246 -5.77 -1.40 -1.06
N SER A 247 -6.68 -2.14 -1.67
CA SER A 247 -6.66 -3.61 -1.71
C SER A 247 -5.45 -4.15 -2.49
N ASN A 248 -5.04 -3.53 -3.59
CA ASN A 248 -3.86 -3.93 -4.36
C ASN A 248 -2.57 -3.74 -3.55
N ILE A 249 -2.40 -2.59 -2.91
CA ILE A 249 -1.26 -2.34 -1.99
C ILE A 249 -1.21 -3.40 -0.89
N ALA A 250 -2.36 -3.73 -0.30
CA ALA A 250 -2.47 -4.76 0.73
C ALA A 250 -2.10 -6.17 0.20
N GLN A 251 -2.44 -6.49 -1.05
CA GLN A 251 -2.07 -7.77 -1.70
C GLN A 251 -0.55 -7.88 -1.87
N SER A 252 0.12 -6.83 -2.35
CA SER A 252 1.57 -6.79 -2.49
C SER A 252 2.29 -6.97 -1.16
N ALA A 253 1.83 -6.28 -0.12
CA ALA A 253 2.34 -6.44 1.23
C ALA A 253 2.10 -7.85 1.81
N HIS A 254 0.92 -8.44 1.53
CA HIS A 254 0.61 -9.80 1.96
C HIS A 254 1.52 -10.83 1.28
N LYS A 255 1.77 -10.66 -0.03
CA LYS A 255 2.71 -11.54 -0.78
C LYS A 255 4.11 -11.46 -0.18
N PHE A 256 4.65 -10.27 0.05
CA PHE A 256 5.92 -10.07 0.74
C PHE A 256 5.95 -10.78 2.10
N SER A 257 4.93 -10.57 2.92
CA SER A 257 4.86 -11.15 4.27
C SER A 257 4.78 -12.67 4.28
N ASN A 258 4.13 -13.28 3.29
CA ASN A 258 4.10 -14.74 3.15
C ASN A 258 5.48 -15.29 2.77
N ASP A 259 6.15 -14.69 1.79
CA ASP A 259 7.49 -15.11 1.40
C ASP A 259 8.47 -15.01 2.59
N LEU A 260 8.41 -13.90 3.34
CA LEU A 260 9.29 -13.72 4.51
C LEU A 260 9.02 -14.77 5.59
N ARG A 261 7.76 -15.11 5.85
CA ARG A 261 7.41 -16.19 6.81
C ARG A 261 7.95 -17.56 6.38
N LEU A 262 7.91 -17.86 5.08
CA LEU A 262 8.51 -19.07 4.52
C LEU A 262 10.04 -19.05 4.63
N LEU A 263 10.67 -17.93 4.31
CA LEU A 263 12.11 -17.75 4.45
C LEU A 263 12.59 -17.85 5.91
N GLN A 264 11.79 -17.33 6.85
CA GLN A 264 12.06 -17.46 8.28
C GLN A 264 11.91 -18.91 8.76
N ASN A 265 10.95 -19.67 8.25
CA ASN A 265 10.85 -21.11 8.52
C ASN A 265 12.08 -21.86 8.01
N LEU A 266 12.60 -21.51 6.84
CA LEU A 266 13.86 -22.04 6.29
C LEU A 266 15.10 -21.55 7.07
N LYS A 267 14.94 -20.57 7.96
CA LYS A 267 16.03 -19.91 8.71
C LYS A 267 17.03 -19.18 7.80
N GLU A 268 16.56 -18.67 6.66
CA GLU A 268 17.36 -17.96 5.67
C GLU A 268 17.32 -16.46 5.84
N ILE A 269 16.11 -15.92 6.03
CA ILE A 269 15.88 -14.48 6.24
C ILE A 269 14.81 -14.32 7.32
N GLU A 270 15.04 -13.40 8.25
CA GLU A 270 14.12 -13.11 9.36
C GLU A 270 13.76 -11.61 9.40
N GLU A 271 12.56 -11.30 9.90
CA GLU A 271 12.22 -9.93 10.28
C GLU A 271 13.04 -9.48 11.50
N PRO A 272 13.24 -8.16 11.72
CA PRO A 272 13.99 -7.65 12.85
C PRO A 272 13.34 -8.08 14.18
N PHE A 273 14.20 -8.40 15.15
CA PHE A 273 13.81 -8.80 16.49
C PHE A 273 14.48 -7.90 17.51
N GLU A 274 13.70 -7.18 18.30
CA GLU A 274 14.21 -6.24 19.28
C GLU A 274 14.74 -6.95 20.53
N LYS A 275 15.68 -6.30 21.23
CA LYS A 275 16.40 -6.88 22.37
C LYS A 275 15.46 -7.40 23.47
N ASP A 276 14.40 -6.65 23.75
CA ASP A 276 13.45 -6.95 24.82
C ASP A 276 12.14 -7.58 24.29
N GLN A 277 12.09 -7.90 22.99
CA GLN A 277 10.93 -8.51 22.37
C GLN A 277 10.78 -9.98 22.80
N ILE A 278 9.54 -10.38 23.16
CA ILE A 278 9.21 -11.76 23.47
C ILE A 278 8.55 -12.39 22.25
N GLY A 279 9.21 -13.37 21.64
CA GLY A 279 8.67 -14.08 20.45
C GLY A 279 7.68 -15.19 20.78
N SER A 280 7.73 -15.73 22.00
CA SER A 280 6.83 -16.80 22.46
C SER A 280 6.79 -16.83 23.99
N SER A 281 5.59 -16.94 24.55
CA SER A 281 5.39 -17.06 26.00
C SER A 281 5.85 -18.43 26.56
N ALA A 282 5.89 -19.47 25.72
CA ALA A 282 6.21 -20.84 26.14
C ALA A 282 7.62 -21.28 25.79
N MET A 283 8.19 -20.76 24.68
CA MET A 283 9.51 -21.17 24.17
C MET A 283 10.39 -19.95 24.02
N ALA A 284 11.28 -19.72 24.96
CA ALA A 284 12.08 -18.48 25.05
C ALA A 284 12.95 -18.18 23.80
N TYR A 285 13.41 -19.22 23.09
CA TYR A 285 14.23 -19.06 21.88
C TYR A 285 13.42 -18.83 20.59
N LYS A 286 12.09 -19.03 20.62
CA LYS A 286 11.25 -19.02 19.43
C LYS A 286 10.98 -17.57 18.98
N ARG A 287 11.42 -17.25 17.77
CA ARG A 287 11.16 -15.96 17.13
C ARG A 287 10.02 -16.12 16.12
N ASN A 288 8.84 -15.67 16.48
CA ASN A 288 7.69 -15.70 15.57
C ASN A 288 7.72 -14.47 14.66
N PRO A 289 7.36 -14.60 13.35
CA PRO A 289 7.28 -13.47 12.41
C PRO A 289 6.01 -12.65 12.65
N MET A 290 5.86 -12.08 13.84
CA MET A 290 4.61 -11.42 14.28
C MET A 290 4.26 -10.20 13.44
N ARG A 291 5.25 -9.45 12.95
CA ARG A 291 5.04 -8.29 12.09
C ARG A 291 4.51 -8.72 10.72
N SER A 292 5.11 -9.73 10.12
CA SER A 292 4.64 -10.32 8.87
C SER A 292 3.25 -10.95 8.99
N GLU A 293 2.94 -11.61 10.11
CA GLU A 293 1.61 -12.15 10.39
C GLU A 293 0.56 -11.04 10.51
N ARG A 294 0.93 -9.92 11.12
CA ARG A 294 0.06 -8.74 11.25
C ARG A 294 -0.22 -8.09 9.89
N ILE A 295 0.79 -7.95 9.02
CA ILE A 295 0.57 -7.52 7.63
C ILE A 295 -0.46 -8.42 6.97
N GLY A 296 -0.29 -9.74 7.03
CA GLY A 296 -1.22 -10.69 6.42
C GLY A 296 -2.64 -10.62 6.99
N ALA A 297 -2.78 -10.35 8.29
CA ALA A 297 -4.09 -10.19 8.93
C ALA A 297 -4.80 -8.90 8.48
N LEU A 298 -4.10 -7.76 8.52
CA LEU A 298 -4.65 -6.47 8.09
C LEU A 298 -4.95 -6.44 6.60
N ALA A 299 -4.12 -7.07 5.77
CA ALA A 299 -4.33 -7.16 4.33
C ALA A 299 -5.63 -7.89 3.97
N LYS A 300 -5.96 -8.99 4.64
CA LYS A 300 -7.23 -9.70 4.46
C LYS A 300 -8.42 -8.82 4.79
N TYR A 301 -8.30 -8.00 5.84
CA TYR A 301 -9.32 -7.04 6.21
C TYR A 301 -9.54 -6.00 5.11
N VAL A 302 -8.48 -5.36 4.61
CA VAL A 302 -8.56 -4.37 3.52
C VAL A 302 -9.19 -4.98 2.26
N MET A 303 -8.75 -6.16 1.86
CA MET A 303 -9.32 -6.85 0.69
C MET A 303 -10.83 -7.11 0.84
N SER A 304 -11.33 -7.39 2.05
CA SER A 304 -12.75 -7.57 2.31
C SER A 304 -13.56 -6.27 2.19
N LEU A 305 -12.98 -5.12 2.56
CA LEU A 305 -13.64 -3.81 2.48
C LEU A 305 -13.89 -3.35 1.04
N ASN A 306 -13.04 -3.76 0.09
CA ASN A 306 -13.23 -3.43 -1.32
C ASN A 306 -14.58 -3.93 -1.86
N SER A 307 -14.99 -5.12 -1.50
CA SER A 307 -16.30 -5.67 -1.89
C SER A 307 -17.47 -4.82 -1.43
N SER A 308 -17.38 -4.26 -0.22
CA SER A 308 -18.44 -3.41 0.35
C SER A 308 -18.61 -2.10 -0.46
N SER A 309 -17.52 -1.42 -0.77
CA SER A 309 -17.57 -0.20 -1.60
C SER A 309 -18.05 -0.47 -3.02
N ALA A 310 -17.67 -1.61 -3.61
CA ALA A 310 -18.14 -2.02 -4.93
C ALA A 310 -19.65 -2.29 -4.96
N MET A 311 -20.21 -2.92 -3.91
CA MET A 311 -21.65 -3.13 -3.77
C MET A 311 -22.41 -1.81 -3.68
N VAL A 312 -21.92 -0.86 -2.86
CA VAL A 312 -22.55 0.47 -2.75
C VAL A 312 -22.53 1.19 -4.10
N ALA A 313 -21.42 1.17 -4.82
CA ALA A 313 -21.34 1.78 -6.14
C ALA A 313 -22.34 1.18 -7.14
N ALA A 314 -22.52 -0.14 -7.10
CA ALA A 314 -23.39 -0.87 -8.03
C ALA A 314 -24.89 -0.69 -7.73
N THR A 315 -25.26 -0.32 -6.50
CA THR A 315 -26.66 -0.27 -6.05
C THR A 315 -27.17 1.15 -5.82
N GLN A 316 -26.45 2.19 -6.23
CA GLN A 316 -26.94 3.59 -6.17
C GLN A 316 -28.13 3.78 -7.09
N TRP A 317 -29.09 4.59 -6.64
CA TRP A 317 -30.31 4.90 -7.39
C TRP A 317 -30.30 6.35 -7.88
N PHE A 318 -30.51 6.56 -9.17
CA PHE A 318 -30.64 7.89 -9.78
C PHE A 318 -29.58 8.89 -9.29
N GLU A 319 -29.99 10.03 -8.76
CA GLU A 319 -29.08 11.08 -8.30
C GLU A 319 -28.50 10.82 -6.91
N ARG A 320 -29.11 9.96 -6.11
CA ARG A 320 -28.61 9.47 -4.83
C ARG A 320 -29.53 8.45 -4.15
N THR A 321 -28.95 7.46 -3.49
CA THR A 321 -29.54 6.75 -2.35
C THR A 321 -28.68 6.92 -1.11
N LEU A 322 -29.27 6.90 0.12
CA LEU A 322 -28.57 7.27 1.35
C LEU A 322 -27.76 6.12 1.97
N ASP A 323 -27.88 4.89 1.48
CA ASP A 323 -27.15 3.71 1.97
C ASP A 323 -25.62 3.82 1.83
N ASP A 324 -25.15 4.69 0.94
CA ASP A 324 -23.76 5.06 0.81
C ASP A 324 -23.19 5.69 2.09
N SER A 325 -24.00 6.49 2.78
CA SER A 325 -23.54 7.37 3.84
C SER A 325 -22.94 6.61 5.05
N ALA A 326 -23.64 5.62 5.58
CA ALA A 326 -23.15 4.82 6.69
C ALA A 326 -22.00 3.91 6.24
N ASN A 327 -22.10 3.29 5.06
CA ASN A 327 -21.09 2.39 4.53
C ASN A 327 -19.74 3.07 4.34
N LYS A 328 -19.68 4.20 3.61
CA LYS A 328 -18.41 4.90 3.33
C LYS A 328 -17.74 5.46 4.59
N ARG A 329 -18.52 5.85 5.61
CA ARG A 329 -17.99 6.31 6.91
C ARG A 329 -17.20 5.23 7.65
N LEU A 330 -17.47 3.96 7.34
CA LEU A 330 -16.76 2.81 7.89
C LEU A 330 -15.66 2.34 6.94
N THR A 331 -16.02 2.03 5.69
CA THR A 331 -15.13 1.33 4.76
C THR A 331 -13.92 2.16 4.36
N ILE A 332 -14.09 3.43 4.02
CA ILE A 332 -13.00 4.27 3.51
C ILE A 332 -11.98 4.58 4.60
N PRO A 333 -12.32 5.16 5.75
CA PRO A 333 -11.34 5.44 6.79
C PRO A 333 -10.62 4.18 7.26
N GLN A 334 -11.34 3.08 7.49
CA GLN A 334 -10.74 1.84 7.96
C GLN A 334 -9.80 1.20 6.94
N ALA A 335 -10.09 1.30 5.65
CA ALA A 335 -9.19 0.84 4.60
C ALA A 335 -7.87 1.65 4.58
N PHE A 336 -7.95 2.97 4.65
CA PHE A 336 -6.77 3.84 4.76
C PHE A 336 -5.96 3.58 6.03
N LEU A 337 -6.60 3.51 7.18
CA LEU A 337 -5.96 3.24 8.46
C LEU A 337 -5.24 1.87 8.47
N ALA A 338 -5.86 0.86 7.88
CA ALA A 338 -5.27 -0.47 7.81
C ALA A 338 -4.08 -0.53 6.84
N VAL A 339 -4.15 0.14 5.67
CA VAL A 339 -3.03 0.20 4.71
C VAL A 339 -1.88 1.05 5.26
N ASP A 340 -2.17 2.14 5.96
CA ASP A 340 -1.20 2.93 6.70
C ASP A 340 -0.41 2.07 7.69
N ALA A 341 -1.12 1.29 8.50
CA ALA A 341 -0.50 0.34 9.43
C ALA A 341 0.34 -0.74 8.72
N ILE A 342 -0.15 -1.29 7.62
CA ILE A 342 0.57 -2.27 6.80
C ILE A 342 1.90 -1.68 6.29
N LEU A 343 1.87 -0.48 5.71
CA LEU A 343 3.06 0.16 5.15
C LEU A 343 4.07 0.58 6.23
N LEU A 344 3.62 1.00 7.42
CA LEU A 344 4.50 1.25 8.56
C LEU A 344 5.21 -0.02 8.99
N ILE A 345 4.48 -1.12 9.13
CA ILE A 345 5.06 -2.41 9.51
C ILE A 345 6.03 -2.89 8.42
N TRP A 346 5.67 -2.73 7.15
CA TRP A 346 6.55 -3.10 6.04
C TRP A 346 7.84 -2.28 6.04
N ASN A 347 7.75 -0.95 6.22
CA ASN A 347 8.91 -0.08 6.39
C ASN A 347 9.82 -0.53 7.54
N ASN A 348 9.25 -0.90 8.68
CA ASN A 348 10.01 -1.38 9.84
C ASN A 348 10.70 -2.71 9.56
N ILE A 349 10.03 -3.66 8.91
CA ILE A 349 10.61 -4.96 8.57
C ILE A 349 11.80 -4.79 7.62
N VAL A 350 11.63 -4.04 6.52
CA VAL A 350 12.70 -3.91 5.51
C VAL A 350 13.91 -3.12 6.00
N ASP A 351 13.74 -2.29 7.02
CA ASP A 351 14.81 -1.54 7.66
C ASP A 351 15.76 -2.43 8.48
N GLY A 352 15.34 -3.63 8.84
CA GLY A 352 16.08 -4.52 9.71
C GLY A 352 16.07 -6.00 9.32
N LEU A 353 15.85 -6.33 8.05
CA LEU A 353 15.90 -7.72 7.57
C LEU A 353 17.26 -8.37 7.90
N VAL A 354 17.22 -9.54 8.47
CA VAL A 354 18.41 -10.33 8.83
C VAL A 354 18.58 -11.48 7.85
N VAL A 355 19.74 -11.54 7.17
CA VAL A 355 20.08 -12.59 6.19
C VAL A 355 21.12 -13.53 6.81
N TYR A 356 20.84 -14.83 6.84
CA TYR A 356 21.72 -15.85 7.35
C TYR A 356 22.46 -16.58 6.22
N GLU A 357 23.53 -15.95 5.72
CA GLU A 357 24.32 -16.43 4.56
C GLU A 357 24.79 -17.87 4.71
N ASN A 358 25.31 -18.24 5.88
CA ASN A 358 25.78 -19.60 6.12
C ASN A 358 24.64 -20.64 6.04
N ARG A 359 23.44 -20.26 6.42
CA ARG A 359 22.27 -21.14 6.31
C ARG A 359 21.83 -21.32 4.87
N ILE A 360 21.80 -20.24 4.12
CA ILE A 360 21.53 -20.27 2.67
C ILE A 360 22.56 -21.13 1.95
N ASN A 361 23.86 -20.93 2.23
CA ASN A 361 24.93 -21.73 1.64
C ASN A 361 24.81 -23.23 1.98
N LYS A 362 24.35 -23.57 3.19
CA LYS A 362 24.10 -24.98 3.56
C LYS A 362 22.99 -25.56 2.69
N HIS A 363 21.86 -24.88 2.52
CA HIS A 363 20.77 -25.35 1.68
C HIS A 363 21.19 -25.48 0.19
N ILE A 364 21.98 -24.53 -0.32
CA ILE A 364 22.54 -24.64 -1.67
C ILE A 364 23.39 -25.91 -1.80
N LYS A 365 24.26 -26.21 -0.85
CA LYS A 365 25.12 -27.41 -0.89
C LYS A 365 24.32 -28.71 -0.89
N GLU A 366 23.17 -28.75 -0.24
CA GLU A 366 22.28 -29.91 -0.21
C GLU A 366 21.62 -30.17 -1.59
N GLU A 367 21.29 -29.13 -2.35
CA GLU A 367 20.49 -29.23 -3.57
C GLU A 367 21.30 -29.01 -4.86
N LEU A 368 22.40 -28.27 -4.82
CA LEU A 368 23.21 -27.93 -5.99
C LEU A 368 23.73 -29.15 -6.74
N PRO A 369 24.13 -30.28 -6.11
CA PRO A 369 24.56 -31.46 -6.83
C PRO A 369 23.51 -31.95 -7.86
N PHE A 370 22.24 -31.91 -7.51
CA PHE A 370 21.16 -32.28 -8.43
C PHE A 370 20.96 -31.27 -9.55
N MET A 371 21.08 -29.97 -9.25
CA MET A 371 20.97 -28.91 -10.24
C MET A 371 22.12 -28.90 -11.22
N ALA A 372 23.30 -29.29 -10.80
CA ALA A 372 24.52 -29.31 -11.58
C ALA A 372 24.57 -30.47 -12.60
N THR A 373 23.65 -31.45 -12.53
CA THR A 373 23.68 -32.63 -13.40
C THR A 373 23.70 -32.31 -14.89
N GLU A 374 22.97 -31.29 -15.33
CA GLU A 374 23.01 -30.86 -16.73
C GLU A 374 24.38 -30.33 -17.14
N TYR A 375 25.02 -29.51 -16.29
CA TYR A 375 26.37 -29.00 -16.53
C TYR A 375 27.39 -30.13 -16.58
N ILE A 376 27.26 -31.11 -15.69
CA ILE A 376 28.14 -32.31 -15.66
C ILE A 376 27.98 -33.09 -16.97
N ILE A 377 26.75 -33.30 -17.43
CA ILE A 377 26.47 -33.96 -18.72
C ILE A 377 27.16 -33.19 -19.85
N MET A 378 27.02 -31.87 -19.90
CA MET A 378 27.61 -31.05 -20.98
C MET A 378 29.15 -31.09 -20.96
N GLU A 379 29.79 -31.05 -19.79
CA GLU A 379 31.24 -31.17 -19.69
C GLU A 379 31.75 -32.55 -20.14
N GLU A 380 31.05 -33.61 -19.78
CA GLU A 380 31.35 -34.95 -20.24
C GLU A 380 31.20 -35.11 -21.77
N VAL A 381 30.16 -34.51 -22.35
CA VAL A 381 29.96 -34.48 -23.81
C VAL A 381 31.08 -33.72 -24.52
N LYS A 382 31.48 -32.57 -23.99
CA LYS A 382 32.64 -31.81 -24.49
C LYS A 382 33.94 -32.64 -24.44
N ALA A 383 34.07 -33.53 -23.44
CA ALA A 383 35.20 -34.46 -23.32
C ALA A 383 35.07 -35.66 -24.30
N GLY A 384 34.09 -35.70 -25.16
CA GLY A 384 33.89 -36.72 -26.22
C GLY A 384 32.99 -37.92 -25.76
N GLY A 385 32.21 -37.78 -24.72
CA GLY A 385 31.27 -38.80 -24.27
C GLY A 385 29.94 -38.74 -25.05
N ASP A 386 29.22 -39.85 -25.12
CA ASP A 386 27.85 -39.92 -25.67
C ASP A 386 26.85 -39.31 -24.68
N ARG A 387 26.07 -38.37 -25.16
CA ARG A 387 25.11 -37.62 -24.31
C ARG A 387 24.07 -38.54 -23.65
N GLN A 388 23.59 -39.55 -24.36
CA GLN A 388 22.54 -40.40 -23.85
C GLN A 388 23.05 -41.40 -22.82
N GLU A 389 24.26 -41.94 -23.04
CA GLU A 389 24.93 -42.83 -22.11
C GLU A 389 25.29 -42.09 -20.81
N ILE A 390 25.84 -40.86 -20.93
CA ILE A 390 26.18 -40.01 -19.79
C ILE A 390 24.93 -39.64 -18.98
N HIS A 391 23.85 -39.22 -19.67
CA HIS A 391 22.59 -38.91 -19.03
C HIS A 391 22.07 -40.11 -18.20
N GLU A 392 22.10 -41.34 -18.76
CA GLU A 392 21.61 -42.52 -18.05
C GLU A 392 22.51 -42.84 -16.81
N ILE A 393 23.83 -42.73 -16.93
CA ILE A 393 24.76 -42.92 -15.80
C ILE A 393 24.41 -41.93 -14.70
N ILE A 394 24.30 -40.62 -15.02
CA ILE A 394 24.03 -39.59 -14.03
C ILE A 394 22.63 -39.74 -13.43
N ARG A 395 21.63 -40.15 -14.24
CA ARG A 395 20.28 -40.45 -13.74
C ARG A 395 20.30 -41.58 -12.70
N GLN A 396 21.04 -42.67 -12.95
CA GLN A 396 21.15 -43.77 -12.01
C GLN A 396 21.79 -43.31 -10.67
N HIS A 397 22.91 -42.58 -10.72
CA HIS A 397 23.54 -42.00 -9.54
C HIS A 397 22.63 -41.01 -8.80
N SER A 398 21.87 -40.17 -9.53
CA SER A 398 20.93 -39.24 -8.94
C SER A 398 19.80 -39.92 -8.19
N MET A 399 19.27 -41.03 -8.73
CA MET A 399 18.22 -41.82 -8.08
C MET A 399 18.72 -42.45 -6.79
N GLU A 400 19.90 -43.02 -6.80
CA GLU A 400 20.52 -43.65 -5.58
C GLU A 400 20.85 -42.58 -4.52
N ALA A 401 21.43 -41.43 -4.93
CA ALA A 401 21.69 -40.33 -4.01
C ALA A 401 20.39 -39.77 -3.40
N SER A 402 19.35 -39.58 -4.23
CA SER A 402 18.04 -39.15 -3.75
C SER A 402 17.41 -40.13 -2.75
N LYS A 403 17.60 -41.47 -2.95
CA LYS A 403 17.14 -42.47 -2.02
C LYS A 403 17.88 -42.35 -0.68
N ASN A 404 19.22 -42.20 -0.71
CA ASN A 404 20.00 -42.01 0.51
C ASN A 404 19.54 -40.76 1.29
N VAL A 405 19.30 -39.62 0.61
CA VAL A 405 18.83 -38.41 1.26
C VAL A 405 17.44 -38.61 1.85
N LYS A 406 16.47 -39.11 1.04
CA LYS A 406 15.06 -39.14 1.43
C LYS A 406 14.67 -40.30 2.32
N MET A 407 15.25 -41.47 2.13
CA MET A 407 14.87 -42.67 2.89
C MET A 407 15.78 -42.94 4.06
N GLU A 408 17.07 -42.60 3.95
CA GLU A 408 18.06 -42.91 4.95
C GLU A 408 18.54 -41.70 5.77
N GLY A 409 18.09 -40.47 5.35
CA GLY A 409 18.48 -39.23 6.04
C GLY A 409 19.98 -38.92 5.96
N LYS A 410 20.70 -39.49 4.99
CA LYS A 410 22.11 -39.23 4.74
C LYS A 410 22.34 -37.94 3.94
N GLU A 411 23.58 -37.48 3.95
CA GLU A 411 23.99 -36.37 3.08
C GLU A 411 23.94 -36.79 1.61
N ASN A 412 23.83 -35.78 0.70
CA ASN A 412 23.82 -35.99 -0.74
C ASN A 412 25.21 -36.43 -1.22
N ASP A 413 25.35 -37.67 -1.65
CA ASP A 413 26.61 -38.30 -2.09
C ASP A 413 26.72 -38.37 -3.64
N LEU A 414 25.87 -37.68 -4.39
CA LEU A 414 25.84 -37.74 -5.84
C LEU A 414 27.19 -37.42 -6.47
N LEU A 415 27.88 -36.40 -5.99
CA LEU A 415 29.18 -35.99 -6.56
C LEU A 415 30.27 -37.01 -6.30
N GLU A 416 30.29 -37.63 -5.13
CA GLU A 416 31.21 -38.69 -4.83
C GLU A 416 31.00 -39.91 -5.72
N ARG A 417 29.74 -40.25 -6.01
CA ARG A 417 29.39 -41.32 -6.92
C ARG A 417 29.87 -41.05 -8.33
N ILE A 418 29.66 -39.82 -8.83
CA ILE A 418 30.12 -39.39 -10.16
C ILE A 418 31.67 -39.48 -10.26
N LEU A 419 32.38 -39.00 -9.24
CA LEU A 419 33.85 -39.02 -9.23
C LEU A 419 34.41 -40.45 -9.15
N LYS A 420 33.70 -41.39 -8.55
CA LYS A 420 34.14 -42.80 -8.43
C LYS A 420 33.76 -43.64 -9.65
N ASP A 421 32.94 -43.15 -10.54
CA ASP A 421 32.51 -43.88 -11.73
C ASP A 421 33.54 -43.76 -12.85
N GLY A 422 34.31 -44.81 -13.10
CA GLY A 422 35.35 -44.83 -14.11
C GLY A 422 34.87 -44.67 -15.56
N ARG A 423 33.58 -44.60 -15.80
CA ARG A 423 33.00 -44.34 -17.12
C ARG A 423 32.95 -42.84 -17.45
N LEU A 424 33.06 -41.98 -16.42
CA LEU A 424 33.05 -40.54 -16.55
C LEU A 424 34.48 -39.99 -16.47
N LYS A 425 34.73 -38.87 -17.19
CA LYS A 425 36.02 -38.18 -17.20
C LYS A 425 36.10 -37.01 -16.21
N MET A 426 35.04 -36.83 -15.43
CA MET A 426 34.98 -35.80 -14.40
C MET A 426 36.04 -36.01 -13.32
N ASN A 427 36.67 -34.94 -12.93
CA ASN A 427 37.66 -34.97 -11.83
C ASN A 427 37.35 -33.86 -10.79
N THR A 428 37.99 -33.91 -9.65
CA THR A 428 37.71 -33.01 -8.55
C THR A 428 37.90 -31.54 -8.88
N SER A 429 38.89 -31.17 -9.71
CA SER A 429 39.11 -29.76 -10.12
C SER A 429 37.98 -29.25 -10.99
N LYS A 430 37.62 -30.00 -12.03
CA LYS A 430 36.49 -29.64 -12.93
C LYS A 430 35.19 -29.59 -12.17
N LEU A 431 34.96 -30.49 -11.23
CA LEU A 431 33.76 -30.50 -10.42
C LEU A 431 33.66 -29.30 -9.50
N ALA A 432 34.77 -28.86 -8.91
CA ALA A 432 34.81 -27.65 -8.08
C ALA A 432 34.42 -26.39 -8.89
N ASP A 433 34.94 -26.28 -10.10
CA ASP A 433 34.59 -25.15 -11.00
C ASP A 433 33.11 -25.18 -11.41
N VAL A 434 32.58 -26.37 -11.72
CA VAL A 434 31.17 -26.56 -12.06
C VAL A 434 30.24 -26.22 -10.88
N LEU A 435 30.68 -26.48 -9.64
CA LEU A 435 29.86 -26.30 -8.45
C LEU A 435 29.93 -24.93 -7.79
N ASP A 436 30.60 -23.96 -8.40
CA ASP A 436 30.48 -22.57 -7.91
C ASP A 436 29.02 -22.09 -8.09
N PRO A 437 28.31 -21.80 -7.00
CA PRO A 437 26.93 -21.32 -7.08
C PRO A 437 26.72 -20.12 -7.99
N LYS A 438 27.75 -19.30 -8.18
CA LYS A 438 27.72 -18.13 -9.08
C LYS A 438 27.50 -18.49 -10.54
N ASN A 439 27.84 -19.71 -10.95
CA ASN A 439 27.62 -20.19 -12.31
C ASN A 439 26.13 -20.51 -12.59
N PHE A 440 25.28 -20.55 -11.55
CA PHE A 440 23.86 -20.97 -11.64
C PHE A 440 22.87 -19.85 -11.44
N ILE A 441 23.31 -18.61 -11.17
CA ILE A 441 22.42 -17.46 -10.90
C ILE A 441 22.01 -16.71 -12.17
N GLY A 442 22.52 -17.11 -13.34
CA GLY A 442 22.18 -16.47 -14.62
C GLY A 442 22.45 -14.94 -14.60
N PHE A 443 21.51 -14.18 -15.11
CA PHE A 443 21.56 -12.71 -15.15
C PHE A 443 21.01 -12.04 -13.89
N ALA A 444 20.75 -12.75 -12.81
CA ALA A 444 20.11 -12.20 -11.62
C ALA A 444 20.76 -10.91 -11.07
N PRO A 445 22.11 -10.79 -10.96
CA PRO A 445 22.76 -9.54 -10.54
C PRO A 445 22.49 -8.37 -11.48
N ILE A 446 22.64 -8.59 -12.79
CA ILE A 446 22.43 -7.56 -13.82
C ILE A 446 20.97 -7.13 -13.85
N GLN A 447 20.04 -8.09 -13.84
CA GLN A 447 18.62 -7.80 -13.79
C GLN A 447 18.22 -6.97 -12.56
N THR A 448 18.85 -7.24 -11.42
CA THR A 448 18.62 -6.48 -10.19
C THR A 448 19.07 -5.02 -10.36
N GLU A 449 20.28 -4.80 -10.86
CA GLU A 449 20.82 -3.45 -11.09
C GLU A 449 20.00 -2.67 -12.10
N GLU A 450 19.69 -3.28 -13.25
CA GLU A 450 18.90 -2.65 -14.31
C GLU A 450 17.51 -2.29 -13.82
N PHE A 451 16.82 -3.21 -13.15
CA PHE A 451 15.49 -2.97 -12.61
C PHE A 451 15.49 -1.81 -11.59
N ILE A 452 16.43 -1.79 -10.66
CA ILE A 452 16.53 -0.68 -9.70
C ILE A 452 16.77 0.64 -10.43
N LYS A 453 17.70 0.66 -11.40
CA LYS A 453 18.05 1.86 -12.15
C LYS A 453 16.89 2.40 -12.99
N THR A 454 16.12 1.52 -13.64
CA THR A 454 15.08 1.93 -14.60
C THR A 454 13.72 2.14 -13.98
N GLU A 455 13.37 1.38 -12.93
CA GLU A 455 12.01 1.39 -12.35
C GLU A 455 11.95 2.07 -10.98
N ALA A 456 12.88 1.73 -10.07
CA ALA A 456 12.82 2.24 -8.70
C ALA A 456 13.49 3.61 -8.55
N GLN A 457 14.67 3.80 -9.14
CA GLN A 457 15.45 5.03 -8.97
C GLN A 457 14.71 6.29 -9.43
N PRO A 458 13.98 6.30 -10.56
CA PRO A 458 13.20 7.48 -10.96
C PRO A 458 12.15 7.89 -9.91
N ILE A 459 11.54 6.94 -9.21
CA ILE A 459 10.59 7.22 -8.12
C ILE A 459 11.32 7.83 -6.92
N ILE A 460 12.45 7.22 -6.54
CA ILE A 460 13.29 7.68 -5.42
C ILE A 460 13.79 9.11 -5.65
N ASP A 461 14.26 9.41 -6.87
CA ASP A 461 14.75 10.74 -7.23
C ASP A 461 13.63 11.79 -7.25
N LYS A 462 12.49 11.44 -7.84
CA LYS A 462 11.32 12.33 -7.92
C LYS A 462 10.77 12.72 -6.54
N TYR A 463 10.87 11.83 -5.56
CA TYR A 463 10.31 12.02 -4.21
C TYR A 463 11.39 11.96 -3.12
N SER A 464 12.59 12.44 -3.43
CA SER A 464 13.74 12.41 -2.51
C SER A 464 13.47 13.14 -1.19
N GLU A 465 12.63 14.17 -1.21
CA GLU A 465 12.22 14.93 -0.01
C GLU A 465 11.33 14.13 0.96
N LEU A 466 10.73 13.03 0.50
CA LEU A 466 9.89 12.17 1.35
C LEU A 466 10.67 11.04 2.03
N ILE A 467 11.94 10.88 1.70
CA ILE A 467 12.80 9.80 2.22
C ILE A 467 13.24 10.10 3.65
N GLY A 468 13.44 9.05 4.43
CA GLY A 468 13.92 9.14 5.82
C GLY A 468 12.84 8.84 6.86
N LEU A 469 11.74 8.22 6.46
CA LEU A 469 10.71 7.77 7.38
C LEU A 469 11.27 6.72 8.35
N LYS A 470 11.22 7.03 9.64
CA LYS A 470 11.42 6.07 10.71
C LYS A 470 10.05 5.54 11.14
N ALA A 471 9.82 4.26 10.88
CA ALA A 471 8.59 3.60 11.27
C ALA A 471 8.67 3.20 12.75
N ASP A 472 8.05 4.00 13.60
CA ASP A 472 7.87 3.68 15.02
C ASP A 472 6.57 2.89 15.18
N LEU A 473 6.69 1.64 15.62
CA LEU A 473 5.54 0.74 15.82
C LEU A 473 5.11 0.82 17.29
N LYS A 474 3.81 1.03 17.50
CA LYS A 474 3.23 1.02 18.85
C LYS A 474 3.24 -0.37 19.50
N VAL A 475 3.20 -1.42 18.69
CA VAL A 475 3.14 -2.84 19.10
C VAL A 475 3.77 -3.77 18.06
#